data_f337f3425ec7a1477ef5c4f9d2bd3c7f
#
_entry.id   f337f3425ec7a1477ef5c4f9d2bd3c7f
#
_cell.length_a   1.000
_cell.length_b   1.000
_cell.length_c   1.000
_cell.angle_alpha   90.00
_cell.angle_beta   90.00
_cell.angle_gamma   90.00
#
_symmetry.space_group_name_H-M   'P 1'
#
loop_
_entity.id
_entity.type
_entity.pdbx_description
1 polymer ?
#
loop_
_entity_poly.entity_id
_entity_poly.type
_entity_poly.pdbx_seq_one_letter_code
_entity_poly.pdbx_strand_id
1 'polypeptide(L)'
;MNSVIMGHLGSDIVAANSIVTVARDLVTTVGFGIAAASSIMLGKEIGSGNLSLARRDASSLLRTTVVVGVFEGLILLAISPIIPMFFKLSPTAAGYLRVMLPVNTVYQMGQIVNTLLIASLFRCGGDSSYGMKLDILCMWCFAVPLGLVSAFVLKLPPLVVYLLMCTDEFAKMPFALKHYFDGEWVRDLTREF
;
A
#
# COMPACT_ATOMS: atom_id res chain seq x y z
N MET A 1 -3.23 11.14 9.84
CA MET A 1 -1.92 11.83 10.05
C MET A 1 -1.39 12.45 8.76
N ASN A 2 -1.31 11.75 7.63
CA ASN A 2 -0.82 12.30 6.36
C ASN A 2 -1.54 13.60 5.95
N SER A 3 -2.87 13.64 6.04
CA SER A 3 -3.66 14.83 5.71
C SER A 3 -3.37 16.03 6.63
N VAL A 4 -2.98 15.80 7.89
CA VAL A 4 -2.62 16.87 8.82
C VAL A 4 -1.26 17.46 8.45
N ILE A 5 -0.27 16.62 8.15
CA ILE A 5 1.06 17.07 7.70
C ILE A 5 0.93 17.83 6.38
N MET A 6 0.19 17.30 5.42
CA MET A 6 -0.06 17.96 4.14
C MET A 6 -0.83 19.29 4.31
N GLY A 7 -1.82 19.32 5.23
CA GLY A 7 -2.57 20.54 5.55
C GLY A 7 -1.71 21.70 6.04
N HIS A 8 -0.63 21.39 6.77
CA HIS A 8 0.34 22.40 7.22
C HIS A 8 1.21 22.96 6.07
N LEU A 9 1.42 22.16 5.02
CA LEU A 9 2.25 22.53 3.87
C LEU A 9 1.50 23.39 2.83
N GLY A 10 0.19 23.58 2.99
CA GLY A 10 -0.62 24.48 2.17
C GLY A 10 -1.79 23.80 1.47
N SER A 11 -2.76 24.60 1.02
CA SER A 11 -3.99 24.11 0.37
C SER A 11 -3.76 23.46 -1.00
N ASP A 12 -2.75 23.95 -1.75
CA ASP A 12 -2.46 23.44 -3.09
C ASP A 12 -1.97 22.00 -3.08
N ILE A 13 -1.09 21.63 -2.12
CA ILE A 13 -0.61 20.25 -1.98
C ILE A 13 -1.72 19.31 -1.48
N VAL A 14 -2.62 19.81 -0.61
CA VAL A 14 -3.78 19.04 -0.15
C VAL A 14 -4.73 18.74 -1.30
N ALA A 15 -5.02 19.75 -2.13
CA ALA A 15 -5.88 19.58 -3.30
C ALA A 15 -5.28 18.56 -4.29
N ALA A 16 -3.98 18.66 -4.58
CA ALA A 16 -3.29 17.69 -5.42
C ALA A 16 -3.32 16.29 -4.81
N ASN A 17 -3.02 16.14 -3.51
CA ASN A 17 -3.03 14.86 -2.82
C ASN A 17 -4.42 14.20 -2.80
N SER A 18 -5.49 14.98 -2.64
CA SER A 18 -6.86 14.45 -2.66
C SER A 18 -7.19 13.82 -4.02
N ILE A 19 -6.79 14.47 -5.12
CA ILE A 19 -7.01 13.93 -6.48
C ILE A 19 -6.16 12.68 -6.70
N VAL A 20 -4.90 12.69 -6.29
CA VAL A 20 -4.01 11.52 -6.37
C VAL A 20 -4.61 10.34 -5.62
N THR A 21 -5.11 10.57 -4.41
CA THR A 21 -5.71 9.51 -3.58
C THR A 21 -6.93 8.91 -4.26
N VAL A 22 -7.86 9.74 -4.75
CA VAL A 22 -9.05 9.24 -5.46
C VAL A 22 -8.66 8.46 -6.73
N ALA A 23 -7.74 8.99 -7.54
CA ALA A 23 -7.28 8.33 -8.75
C ALA A 23 -6.64 6.96 -8.44
N ARG A 24 -5.78 6.90 -7.42
CA ARG A 24 -5.19 5.66 -6.94
C ARG A 24 -6.25 4.68 -6.46
N ASP A 25 -7.15 5.09 -5.58
CA ASP A 25 -8.15 4.21 -4.96
C ASP A 25 -9.09 3.60 -6.01
N LEU A 26 -9.43 4.34 -7.07
CA LEU A 26 -10.18 3.81 -8.19
C LEU A 26 -9.41 2.71 -8.94
N VAL A 27 -8.13 2.94 -9.21
CA VAL A 27 -7.30 1.99 -9.96
C VAL A 27 -7.01 0.75 -9.11
N THR A 28 -6.70 0.90 -7.81
CA THR A 28 -6.33 -0.20 -6.91
C THR A 28 -7.51 -1.06 -6.44
N THR A 29 -8.73 -0.72 -6.82
CA THR A 29 -9.94 -1.48 -6.44
C THR A 29 -9.86 -2.96 -6.83
N VAL A 30 -9.28 -3.27 -8.00
CA VAL A 30 -9.13 -4.66 -8.48
C VAL A 30 -8.15 -5.43 -7.61
N GLY A 31 -7.00 -4.83 -7.28
CA GLY A 31 -6.00 -5.43 -6.40
C GLY A 31 -6.53 -5.70 -4.99
N PHE A 32 -7.32 -4.80 -4.43
CA PHE A 32 -8.00 -5.01 -3.15
C PHE A 32 -9.05 -6.13 -3.24
N GLY A 33 -9.76 -6.24 -4.37
CA GLY A 33 -10.68 -7.35 -4.63
C GLY A 33 -9.96 -8.71 -4.65
N ILE A 34 -8.79 -8.78 -5.29
CA ILE A 34 -7.94 -9.99 -5.30
C ILE A 34 -7.48 -10.34 -3.88
N ALA A 35 -7.02 -9.35 -3.09
CA ALA A 35 -6.61 -9.59 -1.72
C ALA A 35 -7.76 -10.13 -0.86
N ALA A 36 -8.97 -9.57 -1.00
CA ALA A 36 -10.15 -10.05 -0.29
C ALA A 36 -10.54 -11.48 -0.69
N ALA A 37 -10.58 -11.78 -1.99
CA ALA A 37 -10.86 -13.13 -2.51
C ALA A 37 -9.79 -14.13 -2.04
N SER A 38 -8.53 -13.75 -2.04
CA SER A 38 -7.41 -14.56 -1.55
C SER A 38 -7.59 -14.95 -0.07
N SER A 39 -8.03 -14.01 0.76
CA SER A 39 -8.30 -14.25 2.18
C SER A 39 -9.37 -15.34 2.39
N ILE A 40 -10.44 -15.31 1.58
CA ILE A 40 -11.52 -16.29 1.65
C ILE A 40 -11.05 -17.67 1.17
N MET A 41 -10.35 -17.72 0.03
CA MET A 41 -9.86 -18.95 -0.55
C MET A 41 -8.86 -19.66 0.36
N LEU A 42 -7.82 -18.94 0.79
CA LEU A 42 -6.80 -19.50 1.66
C LEU A 42 -7.33 -19.82 3.07
N GLY A 43 -8.25 -19.01 3.59
CA GLY A 43 -8.90 -19.29 4.87
C GLY A 43 -9.67 -20.63 4.85
N LYS A 44 -10.35 -20.97 3.73
CA LYS A 44 -11.02 -22.26 3.55
C LYS A 44 -10.01 -23.41 3.48
N GLU A 45 -8.90 -23.25 2.77
CA GLU A 45 -7.86 -24.28 2.63
C GLU A 45 -7.16 -24.56 3.97
N ILE A 46 -6.80 -23.50 4.71
CA ILE A 46 -6.19 -23.61 6.04
C ILE A 46 -7.17 -24.25 7.03
N GLY A 47 -8.43 -23.81 7.01
CA GLY A 47 -9.49 -24.39 7.87
C GLY A 47 -9.82 -25.85 7.57
N SER A 48 -9.53 -26.33 6.36
CA SER A 48 -9.65 -27.75 5.98
C SER A 48 -8.39 -28.58 6.28
N GLY A 49 -7.34 -27.97 6.84
CA GLY A 49 -6.06 -28.62 7.16
C GLY A 49 -5.11 -28.78 5.97
N ASN A 50 -5.45 -28.26 4.79
CA ASN A 50 -4.64 -28.40 3.57
C ASN A 50 -3.54 -27.31 3.47
N LEU A 51 -2.63 -27.27 4.45
CA LEU A 51 -1.59 -26.23 4.53
C LEU A 51 -0.63 -26.24 3.34
N SER A 52 -0.37 -27.39 2.73
CA SER A 52 0.47 -27.50 1.53
C SER A 52 -0.16 -26.82 0.31
N LEU A 53 -1.46 -27.01 0.13
CA LEU A 53 -2.24 -26.35 -0.93
C LEU A 53 -2.30 -24.84 -0.70
N ALA A 54 -2.61 -24.42 0.53
CA ALA A 54 -2.64 -23.01 0.90
C ALA A 54 -1.33 -22.28 0.60
N ARG A 55 -0.18 -22.90 0.89
CA ARG A 55 1.16 -22.32 0.55
C ARG A 55 1.38 -22.22 -0.95
N ARG A 56 0.99 -23.22 -1.72
CA ARG A 56 1.10 -23.22 -3.18
C ARG A 56 0.24 -22.11 -3.78
N ASP A 57 -1.00 -22.01 -3.34
CA ASP A 57 -1.95 -21.03 -3.87
C ASP A 57 -1.60 -19.62 -3.43
N ALA A 58 -1.07 -19.41 -2.21
CA ALA A 58 -0.51 -18.14 -1.77
C ALA A 58 0.59 -17.65 -2.71
N SER A 59 1.47 -18.55 -3.18
CA SER A 59 2.55 -18.14 -4.12
C SER A 59 1.99 -17.75 -5.49
N SER A 60 0.95 -18.42 -5.97
CA SER A 60 0.28 -18.05 -7.21
C SER A 60 -0.45 -16.73 -7.09
N LEU A 61 -1.13 -16.49 -5.96
CA LEU A 61 -1.82 -15.25 -5.66
C LEU A 61 -0.84 -14.07 -5.55
N LEU A 62 0.32 -14.27 -4.92
CA LEU A 62 1.37 -13.24 -4.85
C LEU A 62 1.85 -12.84 -6.25
N ARG A 63 2.13 -13.81 -7.12
CA ARG A 63 2.53 -13.54 -8.52
C ARG A 63 1.43 -12.80 -9.28
N THR A 64 0.19 -13.24 -9.16
CA THR A 64 -0.97 -12.60 -9.79
C THR A 64 -1.12 -11.15 -9.30
N THR A 65 -0.98 -10.93 -8.00
CA THR A 65 -1.06 -9.58 -7.40
C THR A 65 0.05 -8.66 -7.91
N VAL A 66 1.27 -9.17 -8.06
CA VAL A 66 2.38 -8.39 -8.65
C VAL A 66 2.05 -8.01 -10.10
N VAL A 67 1.57 -8.95 -10.91
CA VAL A 67 1.18 -8.68 -12.31
C VAL A 67 0.06 -7.65 -12.37
N VAL A 68 -0.99 -7.81 -11.56
CA VAL A 68 -2.11 -6.87 -11.50
C VAL A 68 -1.64 -5.50 -11.02
N GLY A 69 -0.81 -5.43 -9.99
CA GLY A 69 -0.24 -4.18 -9.50
C GLY A 69 0.56 -3.42 -10.55
N VAL A 70 1.33 -4.15 -11.39
CA VAL A 70 2.01 -3.54 -12.55
C VAL A 70 1.00 -2.99 -13.56
N PHE A 71 -0.05 -3.75 -13.89
CA PHE A 71 -1.11 -3.30 -14.80
C PHE A 71 -1.84 -2.07 -14.28
N GLU A 72 -2.23 -2.07 -13.02
CA GLU A 72 -2.86 -0.92 -12.37
C GLU A 72 -1.93 0.29 -12.36
N GLY A 73 -0.63 0.08 -12.13
CA GLY A 73 0.37 1.13 -12.23
C GLY A 73 0.47 1.71 -13.63
N LEU A 74 0.49 0.87 -14.65
CA LEU A 74 0.52 1.33 -16.04
C LEU A 74 -0.73 2.11 -16.42
N ILE A 75 -1.91 1.69 -15.93
CA ILE A 75 -3.16 2.44 -16.12
C ILE A 75 -3.07 3.82 -15.47
N LEU A 76 -2.65 3.87 -14.19
CA LEU A 76 -2.50 5.14 -13.48
C LEU A 76 -1.50 6.07 -14.17
N LEU A 77 -0.38 5.52 -14.65
CA LEU A 77 0.62 6.29 -15.40
C LEU A 77 0.06 6.82 -16.73
N ALA A 78 -0.70 5.99 -17.45
CA ALA A 78 -1.30 6.38 -18.74
C ALA A 78 -2.35 7.48 -18.58
N ILE A 79 -3.14 7.46 -17.51
CA ILE A 79 -4.16 8.49 -17.25
C ILE A 79 -3.58 9.73 -16.54
N SER A 80 -2.37 9.64 -15.96
CA SER A 80 -1.76 10.73 -15.19
C SER A 80 -1.68 12.08 -15.92
N PRO A 81 -1.36 12.17 -17.23
CA PRO A 81 -1.34 13.45 -17.94
C PRO A 81 -2.75 14.01 -18.21
N ILE A 82 -3.77 13.18 -18.19
CA ILE A 82 -5.15 13.53 -18.52
C ILE A 82 -5.88 14.06 -17.28
N ILE A 83 -5.61 13.49 -16.10
CA ILE A 83 -6.29 13.85 -14.84
C ILE A 83 -6.28 15.37 -14.57
N PRO A 84 -5.14 16.10 -14.67
CA PRO A 84 -5.13 17.54 -14.40
C PRO A 84 -6.03 18.37 -15.31
N MET A 85 -6.40 17.85 -16.48
CA MET A 85 -7.25 18.56 -17.44
C MET A 85 -8.72 18.63 -17.00
N PHE A 86 -9.16 17.69 -16.16
CA PHE A 86 -10.54 17.63 -15.67
C PHE A 86 -10.78 18.52 -14.43
N PHE A 87 -9.72 19.01 -13.80
CA PHE A 87 -9.83 19.77 -12.55
C PHE A 87 -9.36 21.22 -12.76
N LYS A 88 -10.16 22.17 -12.27
CA LYS A 88 -9.76 23.59 -12.21
C LYS A 88 -8.83 23.79 -11.00
N LEU A 89 -7.55 23.54 -11.18
CA LEU A 89 -6.53 23.68 -10.16
C LEU A 89 -5.75 24.98 -10.34
N SER A 90 -5.16 25.47 -9.25
CA SER A 90 -4.14 26.49 -9.32
C SER A 90 -2.92 25.98 -10.13
N PRO A 91 -2.12 26.84 -10.77
CA PRO A 91 -0.90 26.42 -11.46
C PRO A 91 0.05 25.63 -10.57
N THR A 92 0.13 26.00 -9.28
CA THR A 92 0.96 25.34 -8.27
C THR A 92 0.43 23.91 -7.96
N ALA A 93 -0.87 23.78 -7.70
CA ALA A 93 -1.48 22.48 -7.43
C ALA A 93 -1.39 21.53 -8.65
N ALA A 94 -1.57 22.05 -9.86
CA ALA A 94 -1.37 21.29 -11.08
C ALA A 94 0.08 20.82 -11.25
N GLY A 95 1.06 21.65 -10.86
CA GLY A 95 2.48 21.30 -10.83
C GLY A 95 2.75 20.14 -9.87
N TYR A 96 2.19 20.19 -8.65
CA TYR A 96 2.30 19.11 -7.67
C TYR A 96 1.66 17.82 -8.19
N LEU A 97 0.47 17.89 -8.75
CA LEU A 97 -0.27 16.75 -9.26
C LEU A 97 0.51 15.98 -10.35
N ARG A 98 1.15 16.70 -11.28
CA ARG A 98 1.97 16.11 -12.33
C ARG A 98 3.15 15.28 -11.82
N VAL A 99 3.71 15.62 -10.66
CA VAL A 99 4.81 14.87 -10.05
C VAL A 99 4.28 13.77 -9.15
N MET A 100 3.22 14.03 -8.40
CA MET A 100 2.69 13.09 -7.41
C MET A 100 2.04 11.87 -8.06
N LEU A 101 1.38 11.99 -9.21
CA LEU A 101 0.74 10.88 -9.90
C LEU A 101 1.72 9.78 -10.35
N PRO A 102 2.82 10.08 -11.07
CA PRO A 102 3.83 9.08 -11.41
C PRO A 102 4.49 8.43 -10.18
N VAL A 103 4.75 9.22 -9.13
CA VAL A 103 5.28 8.69 -7.86
C VAL A 103 4.30 7.70 -7.25
N ASN A 104 3.01 8.04 -7.26
CA ASN A 104 1.97 7.19 -6.71
C ASN A 104 1.80 5.88 -7.50
N THR A 105 2.15 5.87 -8.79
CA THR A 105 2.19 4.64 -9.60
C THR A 105 3.14 3.61 -8.98
N VAL A 106 4.31 4.03 -8.55
CA VAL A 106 5.29 3.13 -7.92
C VAL A 106 4.85 2.78 -6.48
N TYR A 107 4.35 3.75 -5.74
CA TYR A 107 3.84 3.57 -4.37
C TYR A 107 2.75 2.49 -4.31
N GLN A 108 1.76 2.55 -5.20
CA GLN A 108 0.64 1.63 -5.20
C GLN A 108 1.04 0.17 -5.50
N MET A 109 2.09 -0.06 -6.29
CA MET A 109 2.61 -1.42 -6.52
C MET A 109 3.08 -2.05 -5.22
N GLY A 110 3.78 -1.29 -4.37
CA GLY A 110 4.17 -1.72 -3.03
C GLY A 110 2.96 -1.95 -2.13
N GLN A 111 2.00 -1.02 -2.15
CA GLN A 111 0.79 -1.07 -1.34
C GLN A 111 -0.04 -2.33 -1.61
N ILE A 112 -0.26 -2.71 -2.88
CA ILE A 112 -1.05 -3.89 -3.25
C ILE A 112 -0.38 -5.17 -2.75
N VAL A 113 0.94 -5.30 -2.92
CA VAL A 113 1.69 -6.46 -2.44
C VAL A 113 1.61 -6.56 -0.92
N ASN A 114 1.84 -5.47 -0.20
CA ASN A 114 1.74 -5.44 1.25
C ASN A 114 0.30 -5.72 1.73
N THR A 115 -0.72 -5.23 1.03
CA THR A 115 -2.12 -5.52 1.33
C THR A 115 -2.42 -7.02 1.20
N LEU A 116 -1.94 -7.68 0.14
CA LEU A 116 -2.08 -9.12 0.01
C LEU A 116 -1.38 -9.85 1.15
N LEU A 117 -0.13 -9.51 1.44
CA LEU A 117 0.64 -10.21 2.49
C LEU A 117 0.04 -10.00 3.87
N ILE A 118 -0.17 -8.74 4.26
CA ILE A 118 -0.53 -8.37 5.64
C ILE A 118 -2.04 -8.54 5.88
N ALA A 119 -2.87 -7.95 5.02
CA ALA A 119 -4.31 -7.92 5.23
C ALA A 119 -5.03 -9.20 4.77
N SER A 120 -4.38 -10.02 3.94
CA SER A 120 -4.95 -11.27 3.45
C SER A 120 -4.21 -12.49 4.02
N LEU A 121 -2.97 -12.76 3.59
CA LEU A 121 -2.25 -13.99 3.92
C LEU A 121 -1.99 -14.15 5.42
N PHE A 122 -1.38 -13.15 6.06
CA PHE A 122 -1.07 -13.26 7.50
C PHE A 122 -2.33 -13.31 8.35
N ARG A 123 -3.39 -12.63 7.91
CA ARG A 123 -4.66 -12.64 8.62
C ARG A 123 -5.35 -14.01 8.55
N CYS A 124 -5.47 -14.62 7.38
CA CYS A 124 -6.10 -15.93 7.23
C CYS A 124 -5.21 -17.08 7.73
N GLY A 125 -3.89 -16.88 7.73
CA GLY A 125 -2.92 -17.84 8.27
C GLY A 125 -2.82 -17.90 9.80
N GLY A 126 -3.56 -17.03 10.52
CA GLY A 126 -3.54 -17.00 11.99
C GLY A 126 -2.44 -16.12 12.61
N ASP A 127 -1.67 -15.39 11.78
CA ASP A 127 -0.61 -14.48 12.27
C ASP A 127 -0.91 -13.00 12.01
N SER A 128 -2.18 -12.62 12.18
CA SER A 128 -2.63 -11.24 12.05
C SER A 128 -1.88 -10.27 12.99
N SER A 129 -1.42 -10.78 14.15
CA SER A 129 -0.65 -9.98 15.11
C SER A 129 0.68 -9.48 14.55
N TYR A 130 1.38 -10.28 13.75
CA TYR A 130 2.61 -9.87 13.10
C TYR A 130 2.34 -8.76 12.08
N GLY A 131 1.37 -8.94 11.20
CA GLY A 131 1.00 -7.94 10.20
C GLY A 131 0.60 -6.61 10.84
N MET A 132 -0.23 -6.65 11.89
CA MET A 132 -0.65 -5.46 12.64
C MET A 132 0.54 -4.75 13.30
N LYS A 133 1.45 -5.48 13.94
CA LYS A 133 2.64 -4.89 14.55
C LYS A 133 3.55 -4.25 13.51
N LEU A 134 3.73 -4.90 12.37
CA LEU A 134 4.54 -4.38 11.26
C LEU A 134 3.96 -3.07 10.73
N ASP A 135 2.65 -3.01 10.49
CA ASP A 135 1.98 -1.79 10.03
C ASP A 135 2.08 -0.66 11.06
N ILE A 136 1.83 -0.95 12.34
CA ILE A 136 1.92 0.05 13.40
C ILE A 136 3.36 0.57 13.54
N LEU A 137 4.35 -0.31 13.56
CA LEU A 137 5.76 0.08 13.69
C LEU A 137 6.21 0.93 12.49
N CYS A 138 5.93 0.50 11.25
CA CYS A 138 6.31 1.27 10.07
C CYS A 138 5.59 2.61 10.00
N MET A 139 4.30 2.67 10.37
CA MET A 139 3.56 3.92 10.38
C MET A 139 4.06 4.87 11.47
N TRP A 140 4.13 4.42 12.74
CA TRP A 140 4.40 5.29 13.89
C TRP A 140 5.87 5.54 14.17
N CYS A 141 6.76 4.59 13.87
CA CYS A 141 8.20 4.75 14.10
C CYS A 141 8.96 5.24 12.88
N PHE A 142 8.38 5.10 11.67
CA PHE A 142 9.05 5.50 10.43
C PHE A 142 8.29 6.61 9.68
N ALA A 143 7.09 6.35 9.17
CA ALA A 143 6.41 7.29 8.28
C ALA A 143 6.01 8.60 8.98
N VAL A 144 5.38 8.52 10.17
CA VAL A 144 4.92 9.71 10.90
C VAL A 144 6.08 10.57 11.40
N PRO A 145 7.11 10.04 12.09
CA PRO A 145 8.27 10.84 12.50
C PRO A 145 9.00 11.46 11.30
N LEU A 146 9.19 10.68 10.22
CA LEU A 146 9.83 11.18 9.01
C LEU A 146 9.04 12.33 8.38
N GLY A 147 7.72 12.20 8.29
CA GLY A 147 6.83 13.26 7.80
C GLY A 147 6.85 14.51 8.69
N LEU A 148 6.80 14.35 10.02
CA LEU A 148 6.85 15.47 10.97
C LEU A 148 8.21 16.18 10.94
N VAL A 149 9.31 15.44 11.01
CA VAL A 149 10.66 16.03 10.97
C VAL A 149 10.89 16.75 9.65
N SER A 150 10.53 16.14 8.52
CA SER A 150 10.72 16.75 7.21
C SER A 150 9.86 18.01 7.01
N ALA A 151 8.64 18.04 7.50
CA ALA A 151 7.73 19.17 7.34
C ALA A 151 8.00 20.31 8.34
N PHE A 152 8.20 19.99 9.63
CA PHE A 152 8.22 20.99 10.69
C PHE A 152 9.64 21.39 11.12
N VAL A 153 10.59 20.45 11.13
CA VAL A 153 11.97 20.69 11.57
C VAL A 153 12.83 21.16 10.39
N LEU A 154 12.85 20.34 9.32
CA LEU A 154 13.67 20.60 8.14
C LEU A 154 13.01 21.58 7.15
N LYS A 155 11.70 21.83 7.29
CA LYS A 155 10.90 22.71 6.42
C LYS A 155 11.16 22.46 4.94
N LEU A 156 11.18 21.19 4.56
CA LEU A 156 11.44 20.78 3.18
C LEU A 156 10.27 21.15 2.25
N PRO A 157 10.53 21.31 0.94
CA PRO A 157 9.48 21.53 -0.03
C PRO A 157 8.38 20.47 0.05
N PRO A 158 7.09 20.84 -0.15
CA PRO A 158 5.95 19.92 0.01
C PRO A 158 6.06 18.62 -0.77
N LEU A 159 6.62 18.66 -1.99
CA LEU A 159 6.86 17.46 -2.80
C LEU A 159 7.88 16.51 -2.17
N VAL A 160 8.92 17.03 -1.54
CA VAL A 160 9.95 16.20 -0.88
C VAL A 160 9.35 15.51 0.34
N VAL A 161 8.54 16.21 1.13
CA VAL A 161 7.81 15.62 2.26
C VAL A 161 6.89 14.51 1.79
N TYR A 162 6.15 14.74 0.70
CA TYR A 162 5.28 13.72 0.10
C TYR A 162 6.07 12.48 -0.33
N LEU A 163 7.19 12.64 -1.03
CA LEU A 163 8.06 11.55 -1.46
C LEU A 163 8.57 10.72 -0.28
N LEU A 164 9.03 11.40 0.79
CA LEU A 164 9.50 10.74 2.00
C LEU A 164 8.37 9.94 2.67
N MET A 165 7.15 10.46 2.69
CA MET A 165 6.00 9.75 3.24
C MET A 165 5.60 8.52 2.41
N CYS A 166 5.85 8.53 1.10
CA CYS A 166 5.59 7.38 0.23
C CYS A 166 6.62 6.24 0.38
N THR A 167 7.65 6.38 1.21
CA THR A 167 8.64 5.32 1.43
C THR A 167 8.21 4.25 2.42
N ASP A 168 7.12 4.46 3.17
CA ASP A 168 6.61 3.54 4.20
C ASP A 168 6.26 2.16 3.63
N GLU A 169 5.61 2.09 2.46
CA GLU A 169 5.27 0.82 1.82
C GLU A 169 6.50 0.01 1.44
N PHE A 170 7.57 0.68 1.00
CA PHE A 170 8.83 0.02 0.67
C PHE A 170 9.62 -0.37 1.92
N ALA A 171 9.51 0.40 3.01
CA ALA A 171 10.18 0.08 4.26
C ALA A 171 9.63 -1.21 4.90
N LYS A 172 8.33 -1.47 4.82
CA LYS A 172 7.71 -2.68 5.39
C LYS A 172 7.81 -3.91 4.48
N MET A 173 7.96 -3.73 3.17
CA MET A 173 7.99 -4.81 2.17
C MET A 173 9.05 -5.89 2.46
N PRO A 174 10.33 -5.57 2.78
CA PRO A 174 11.33 -6.59 3.07
C PRO A 174 10.97 -7.47 4.26
N PHE A 175 10.38 -6.88 5.30
CA PHE A 175 9.96 -7.60 6.50
C PHE A 175 8.74 -8.49 6.23
N ALA A 176 7.77 -8.00 5.47
CA ALA A 176 6.59 -8.76 5.07
C ALA A 176 6.98 -9.93 4.16
N LEU A 177 7.84 -9.71 3.16
CA LEU A 177 8.32 -10.77 2.27
C LEU A 177 9.16 -11.80 3.02
N LYS A 178 10.05 -11.37 3.92
CA LYS A 178 10.84 -12.31 4.74
C LYS A 178 9.92 -13.22 5.53
N HIS A 179 8.97 -12.68 6.28
CA HIS A 179 8.03 -13.47 7.08
C HIS A 179 7.17 -14.42 6.21
N TYR A 180 6.81 -13.98 5.02
CA TYR A 180 6.12 -14.83 4.04
C TYR A 180 6.99 -16.01 3.60
N PHE A 181 8.26 -15.79 3.22
CA PHE A 181 9.16 -16.84 2.76
C PHE A 181 9.63 -17.77 3.87
N ASP A 182 9.74 -17.30 5.10
CA ASP A 182 10.04 -18.12 6.28
C ASP A 182 8.89 -19.10 6.58
N GLY A 183 7.70 -18.87 6.01
CA GLY A 183 6.54 -19.75 6.12
C GLY A 183 5.84 -19.73 7.48
N GLU A 184 6.22 -18.82 8.35
CA GLU A 184 5.67 -18.67 9.71
C GLU A 184 4.25 -18.09 9.74
N TRP A 185 3.80 -17.52 8.62
CA TRP A 185 2.48 -16.91 8.50
C TRP A 185 1.33 -17.93 8.51
N VAL A 186 1.60 -19.21 8.19
CA VAL A 186 0.60 -20.29 8.20
C VAL A 186 0.74 -21.11 9.47
N ARG A 187 -0.24 -21.02 10.35
CA ARG A 187 -0.36 -21.81 11.57
C ARG A 187 -1.45 -22.86 11.42
N ASP A 188 -1.26 -24.02 12.02
CA ASP A 188 -2.30 -25.06 12.08
C ASP A 188 -3.33 -24.65 13.14
N LEU A 189 -4.37 -23.97 12.69
CA LEU A 189 -5.45 -23.49 13.57
C LEU A 189 -6.41 -24.61 14.01
N THR A 190 -6.26 -25.82 13.48
CA THR A 190 -7.16 -26.95 13.75
C THR A 190 -6.71 -27.81 14.93
N ARG A 191 -5.51 -27.60 15.45
CA ARG A 191 -4.91 -28.41 16.53
C ARG A 191 -5.03 -27.83 17.94
N GLU A 192 -5.63 -26.66 18.10
CA GLU A 192 -5.79 -25.99 19.40
C GLU A 192 -7.17 -26.21 20.05
N PHE A 193 -7.92 -27.26 19.65
CA PHE A 193 -9.17 -27.68 20.28
C PHE A 193 -9.15 -29.15 20.69
#